data_af80152c2c7d2b4b21490fb2a59ebe1f
#
_entry.id   af80152c2c7d2b4b21490fb2a59ebe1f
#
_cell.length_a   1.000
_cell.length_b   1.000
_cell.length_c   1.000
_cell.angle_alpha   90.00
_cell.angle_beta   90.00
_cell.angle_gamma   90.00
#
_symmetry.space_group_name_H-M   'P 1'
#
loop_
_entity.id
_entity.type
_entity.pdbx_description
1 polymer ?
#
loop_
_entity_poly.entity_id
_entity_poly.type
_entity_poly.pdbx_seq_one_letter_code
_entity_poly.pdbx_strand_id
1 'polypeptide(L)'
;MISKLVASAAAALADVPDGATVMIGGFGTAGQPMELIDALLEQGAKDLVIINNNAGNATTGLAALLGANRVRKIICSFPRQVDSQIFDGLYRSGKIELELVPQGNLAERIRAAGAGIGAFFSPTGYGTPLADGKDCLLYTSDAADD
;
A
#
# COMPACT_ATOMS: atom_id res chain seq x y z
N MET A 1 12.18 1.76 30.87
CA MET A 1 11.00 1.58 29.98
C MET A 1 11.14 2.59 28.84
N ILE A 2 11.10 2.14 27.58
CA ILE A 2 11.18 3.03 26.44
C ILE A 2 9.78 3.65 26.24
N SER A 3 9.66 4.97 26.35
CA SER A 3 8.43 5.69 26.00
C SER A 3 8.31 5.76 24.48
N LYS A 4 7.14 5.37 23.94
CA LYS A 4 6.79 5.51 22.53
C LYS A 4 5.81 6.68 22.29
N LEU A 5 5.56 7.47 23.33
CA LEU A 5 4.72 8.65 23.23
C LEU A 5 5.52 9.79 22.59
N VAL A 6 4.93 10.44 21.61
CA VAL A 6 5.45 11.62 20.93
C VAL A 6 4.56 12.82 21.20
N ALA A 7 5.11 14.01 21.11
CA ALA A 7 4.40 15.24 21.48
C ALA A 7 3.31 15.66 20.47
N SER A 8 3.47 15.26 19.19
CA SER A 8 2.52 15.62 18.13
C SER A 8 2.67 14.69 16.92
N ALA A 9 1.69 14.69 16.02
CA ALA A 9 1.77 14.00 14.74
C ALA A 9 2.96 14.50 13.89
N ALA A 10 3.20 15.81 13.88
CA ALA A 10 4.35 16.39 13.20
C ALA A 10 5.68 15.86 13.73
N ALA A 11 5.81 15.74 15.07
CA ALA A 11 7.01 15.19 15.68
C ALA A 11 7.21 13.70 15.37
N ALA A 12 6.09 12.95 15.20
CA ALA A 12 6.13 11.53 14.85
C ALA A 12 6.61 11.27 13.42
N LEU A 13 6.47 12.23 12.52
CA LEU A 13 6.77 12.11 11.09
C LEU A 13 7.95 12.97 10.63
N ALA A 14 8.61 13.67 11.56
CA ALA A 14 9.67 14.61 11.22
C ALA A 14 10.86 13.99 10.48
N ASP A 15 11.09 12.71 10.67
CA ASP A 15 12.19 11.93 10.09
C ASP A 15 11.83 11.13 8.84
N VAL A 16 10.61 11.28 8.30
CA VAL A 16 10.20 10.61 7.05
C VAL A 16 10.89 11.28 5.85
N PRO A 17 11.86 10.63 5.18
CA PRO A 17 12.57 11.24 4.07
C PRO A 17 11.78 11.14 2.75
N ASP A 18 12.21 11.91 1.75
CA ASP A 18 11.79 11.70 0.37
C ASP A 18 12.11 10.27 -0.08
N GLY A 19 11.24 9.68 -0.87
CA GLY A 19 11.37 8.31 -1.36
C GLY A 19 11.01 7.23 -0.35
N ALA A 20 10.62 7.57 0.87
CA ALA A 20 10.28 6.60 1.91
C ALA A 20 9.15 5.65 1.48
N THR A 21 9.20 4.42 1.98
CA THR A 21 8.08 3.47 1.90
C THR A 21 7.28 3.55 3.18
N VAL A 22 6.01 3.91 3.06
CA VAL A 22 5.10 4.12 4.20
C VAL A 22 3.91 3.19 4.09
N MET A 23 3.69 2.38 5.13
CA MET A 23 2.48 1.58 5.27
C MET A 23 1.41 2.39 6.00
N ILE A 24 0.24 2.50 5.40
CA ILE A 24 -0.91 3.21 5.97
C ILE A 24 -2.05 2.20 6.13
N GLY A 25 -2.58 2.07 7.33
CA GLY A 25 -3.74 1.22 7.61
C GLY A 25 -5.02 1.79 6.99
N GLY A 26 -6.07 0.97 7.00
CA GLY A 26 -7.41 1.36 6.57
C GLY A 26 -7.95 0.59 5.38
N PHE A 27 -9.27 0.56 5.30
CA PHE A 27 -10.05 -0.03 4.20
C PHE A 27 -11.07 1.02 3.73
N GLY A 28 -10.95 1.47 2.50
CA GLY A 28 -11.64 2.67 2.07
C GLY A 28 -11.14 3.89 2.86
N THR A 29 -12.03 4.61 3.48
CA THR A 29 -11.69 5.68 4.43
C THR A 29 -11.71 5.22 5.88
N ALA A 30 -12.31 4.05 6.16
CA ALA A 30 -12.42 3.53 7.52
C ALA A 30 -11.05 3.07 8.03
N GLY A 31 -10.70 3.48 9.26
CA GLY A 31 -9.46 3.11 9.92
C GLY A 31 -8.19 3.77 9.37
N GLN A 32 -8.31 4.74 8.46
CA GLN A 32 -7.17 5.55 8.06
C GLN A 32 -6.76 6.50 9.20
N PRO A 33 -5.47 6.65 9.50
CA PRO A 33 -4.97 7.59 10.51
C PRO A 33 -4.91 9.01 9.91
N MET A 34 -6.05 9.67 9.79
CA MET A 34 -6.20 10.93 9.07
C MET A 34 -5.24 12.01 9.55
N GLU A 35 -5.11 12.19 10.88
CA GLU A 35 -4.19 13.19 11.46
C GLU A 35 -2.72 12.96 11.08
N LEU A 36 -2.29 11.69 11.00
CA LEU A 36 -0.93 11.37 10.55
C LEU A 36 -0.78 11.59 9.04
N ILE A 37 -1.80 11.31 8.26
CA ILE A 37 -1.75 11.57 6.81
C ILE A 37 -1.68 13.07 6.53
N ASP A 38 -2.47 13.87 7.24
CA ASP A 38 -2.44 15.33 7.13
C ASP A 38 -1.08 15.89 7.57
N ALA A 39 -0.52 15.39 8.67
CA ALA A 39 0.81 15.77 9.12
C ALA A 39 1.92 15.36 8.13
N LEU A 40 1.80 14.22 7.45
CA LEU A 40 2.73 13.80 6.40
C LEU A 40 2.62 14.71 5.16
N LEU A 41 1.41 15.15 4.84
CA LEU A 41 1.18 16.11 3.76
C LEU A 41 1.83 17.46 4.06
N GLU A 42 1.66 17.95 5.29
CA GLU A 42 2.26 19.21 5.77
C GLU A 42 3.80 19.14 5.85
N GLN A 43 4.33 18.00 6.33
CA GLN A 43 5.78 17.74 6.45
C GLN A 43 6.47 17.86 5.08
N GLY A 44 5.81 17.45 4.01
CA GLY A 44 6.23 17.76 2.66
C GLY A 44 7.09 16.73 1.95
N ALA A 45 7.34 15.56 2.51
CA ALA A 45 8.06 14.47 1.86
C ALA A 45 7.43 14.10 0.51
N LYS A 46 8.28 13.76 -0.46
CA LYS A 46 7.92 13.49 -1.86
C LYS A 46 8.40 12.11 -2.29
N ASP A 47 7.96 11.72 -3.49
CA ASP A 47 8.35 10.45 -4.12
C ASP A 47 8.08 9.23 -3.25
N LEU A 48 7.06 9.30 -2.40
CA LEU A 48 6.70 8.25 -1.47
C LEU A 48 6.22 6.99 -2.20
N VAL A 49 6.57 5.85 -1.64
CA VAL A 49 5.94 4.56 -1.95
C VAL A 49 4.92 4.27 -0.86
N ILE A 50 3.65 4.23 -1.22
CA ILE A 50 2.59 3.96 -0.25
C ILE A 50 2.12 2.51 -0.38
N ILE A 51 1.98 1.83 0.76
CA ILE A 51 1.37 0.51 0.88
C ILE A 51 0.07 0.67 1.66
N ASN A 52 -1.05 0.38 1.02
CA ASN A 52 -2.38 0.44 1.62
C ASN A 52 -3.29 -0.57 0.92
N ASN A 53 -4.47 -0.84 1.45
CA ASN A 53 -5.44 -1.71 0.79
C ASN A 53 -6.03 -1.08 -0.49
N ASN A 54 -6.11 0.24 -0.56
CA ASN A 54 -6.64 1.01 -1.70
C ASN A 54 -5.76 2.22 -2.04
N ALA A 55 -6.20 3.02 -3.03
CA ALA A 55 -5.47 4.21 -3.49
C ALA A 55 -6.16 5.53 -3.09
N GLY A 56 -6.94 5.50 -2.02
CA GLY A 56 -7.68 6.67 -1.56
C GLY A 56 -9.06 6.80 -2.19
N ASN A 57 -9.87 7.66 -1.59
CA ASN A 57 -11.24 7.96 -2.02
C ASN A 57 -11.54 9.44 -1.82
N ALA A 58 -12.31 10.04 -2.72
CA ALA A 58 -12.61 11.47 -2.74
C ALA A 58 -11.34 12.35 -2.76
N THR A 59 -11.20 13.29 -1.83
CA THR A 59 -10.13 14.30 -1.81
C THR A 59 -9.37 14.37 -0.50
N THR A 60 -9.66 13.48 0.46
CA THR A 60 -9.08 13.50 1.81
C THR A 60 -8.22 12.28 2.07
N GLY A 61 -7.48 12.29 3.16
CA GLY A 61 -6.62 11.18 3.57
C GLY A 61 -5.61 10.80 2.48
N LEU A 62 -5.52 9.52 2.15
CA LEU A 62 -4.58 9.05 1.13
C LEU A 62 -4.78 9.74 -0.23
N ALA A 63 -6.03 10.05 -0.61
CA ALA A 63 -6.32 10.77 -1.85
C ALA A 63 -5.71 12.18 -1.87
N ALA A 64 -5.61 12.85 -0.72
CA ALA A 64 -4.94 14.16 -0.61
C ALA A 64 -3.43 14.06 -0.89
N LEU A 65 -2.75 13.04 -0.38
CA LEU A 65 -1.33 12.79 -0.70
C LEU A 65 -1.11 12.56 -2.19
N LEU A 66 -1.99 11.78 -2.83
CA LEU A 66 -1.94 11.54 -4.27
C LEU A 66 -2.18 12.84 -5.05
N GLY A 67 -3.22 13.60 -4.69
CA GLY A 67 -3.58 14.86 -5.33
C GLY A 67 -2.48 15.92 -5.22
N ALA A 68 -1.73 15.92 -4.14
CA ALA A 68 -0.56 16.76 -3.94
C ALA A 68 0.72 16.27 -4.67
N ASN A 69 0.64 15.19 -5.45
CA ASN A 69 1.76 14.56 -6.16
C ASN A 69 2.91 14.17 -5.21
N ARG A 70 2.60 13.68 -4.00
CA ARG A 70 3.58 13.22 -3.03
C ARG A 70 3.98 11.76 -3.22
N VAL A 71 3.18 11.00 -3.97
CA VAL A 71 3.29 9.55 -4.12
C VAL A 71 3.72 9.20 -5.54
N ARG A 72 4.86 8.52 -5.69
CA ARG A 72 5.33 8.00 -6.98
C ARG A 72 4.81 6.60 -7.28
N LYS A 73 4.58 5.78 -6.23
CA LYS A 73 4.14 4.39 -6.36
C LYS A 73 3.14 4.05 -5.29
N ILE A 74 2.10 3.31 -5.66
CA ILE A 74 1.17 2.70 -4.73
C ILE A 74 1.17 1.18 -4.89
N ILE A 75 1.26 0.47 -3.76
CA ILE A 75 1.15 -0.98 -3.66
C ILE A 75 -0.16 -1.25 -2.93
N CYS A 76 -1.14 -1.80 -3.62
CA CYS A 76 -2.47 -2.00 -3.04
C CYS A 76 -3.19 -3.19 -3.67
N SER A 77 -4.27 -3.61 -3.04
CA SER A 77 -5.09 -4.73 -3.52
C SER A 77 -6.32 -4.28 -4.32
N PHE A 78 -6.83 -3.10 -4.05
CA PHE A 78 -8.05 -2.57 -4.66
C PHE A 78 -7.92 -1.05 -4.86
N PRO A 79 -7.29 -0.60 -5.96
CA PRO A 79 -6.95 0.82 -6.14
C PRO A 79 -8.19 1.72 -6.27
N ARG A 80 -9.28 1.21 -6.83
CA ARG A 80 -10.49 2.00 -7.09
C ARG A 80 -11.51 1.86 -5.98
N GLN A 81 -12.07 2.99 -5.60
CA GLN A 81 -13.20 3.16 -4.69
C GLN A 81 -14.36 3.83 -5.44
N VAL A 82 -15.41 4.21 -4.72
CA VAL A 82 -16.57 4.88 -5.30
C VAL A 82 -16.20 6.19 -5.99
N ASP A 83 -15.29 6.96 -5.38
CA ASP A 83 -14.75 8.21 -5.93
C ASP A 83 -13.22 8.16 -5.97
N SER A 84 -12.67 7.62 -7.06
CA SER A 84 -11.23 7.43 -7.28
C SER A 84 -10.69 8.35 -8.37
N GLN A 85 -11.29 9.49 -8.62
CA GLN A 85 -10.94 10.39 -9.74
C GLN A 85 -9.48 10.82 -9.69
N ILE A 86 -8.93 11.11 -8.51
CA ILE A 86 -7.53 11.52 -8.34
C ILE A 86 -6.60 10.40 -8.76
N PHE A 87 -6.79 9.19 -8.22
CA PHE A 87 -5.97 8.03 -8.60
C PHE A 87 -6.09 7.73 -10.10
N ASP A 88 -7.31 7.67 -10.64
CA ASP A 88 -7.56 7.36 -12.05
C ASP A 88 -6.89 8.38 -12.98
N GLY A 89 -6.91 9.65 -12.64
CA GLY A 89 -6.23 10.71 -13.38
C GLY A 89 -4.71 10.54 -13.40
N LEU A 90 -4.12 10.28 -12.25
CA LEU A 90 -2.68 10.05 -12.12
C LEU A 90 -2.24 8.76 -12.83
N TYR A 91 -2.99 7.68 -12.68
CA TYR A 91 -2.67 6.41 -13.31
C TYR A 91 -2.73 6.49 -14.85
N ARG A 92 -3.81 7.05 -15.39
CA ARG A 92 -3.97 7.21 -16.85
C ARG A 92 -2.92 8.16 -17.47
N SER A 93 -2.45 9.13 -16.72
CA SER A 93 -1.40 10.05 -17.18
C SER A 93 0.03 9.53 -16.94
N GLY A 94 0.19 8.32 -16.40
CA GLY A 94 1.50 7.72 -16.12
C GLY A 94 2.27 8.41 -14.99
N LYS A 95 1.59 9.19 -14.15
CA LYS A 95 2.23 9.94 -13.05
C LYS A 95 2.36 9.14 -11.75
N ILE A 96 1.73 7.98 -11.67
CA ILE A 96 1.82 7.08 -10.53
C ILE A 96 2.04 5.65 -11.01
N GLU A 97 2.98 4.96 -10.38
CA GLU A 97 3.17 3.52 -10.57
C GLU A 97 2.19 2.75 -9.69
N LEU A 98 1.56 1.72 -10.25
CA LEU A 98 0.68 0.81 -9.51
C LEU A 98 1.32 -0.58 -9.45
N GLU A 99 1.48 -1.11 -8.24
CA GLU A 99 1.69 -2.53 -8.00
C GLU A 99 0.43 -3.13 -7.40
N LEU A 100 -0.30 -3.87 -8.22
CA LEU A 100 -1.51 -4.55 -7.77
C LEU A 100 -1.15 -5.89 -7.15
N VAL A 101 -1.55 -6.09 -5.89
CA VAL A 101 -1.28 -7.31 -5.12
C VAL A 101 -2.59 -7.81 -4.52
N PRO A 102 -2.98 -9.07 -4.75
CA PRO A 102 -4.17 -9.63 -4.09
C PRO A 102 -4.11 -9.40 -2.58
N GLN A 103 -5.25 -9.07 -1.97
CA GLN A 103 -5.30 -8.64 -0.56
C GLN A 103 -4.68 -9.65 0.39
N GLY A 104 -4.98 -10.95 0.23
CA GLY A 104 -4.37 -11.99 1.05
C GLY A 104 -2.85 -12.05 0.89
N ASN A 105 -2.35 -11.88 -0.34
CA ASN A 105 -0.90 -11.85 -0.61
C ASN A 105 -0.27 -10.59 -0.02
N LEU A 106 -0.95 -9.44 -0.04
CA LEU A 106 -0.46 -8.22 0.59
C LEU A 106 -0.34 -8.38 2.11
N ALA A 107 -1.37 -8.92 2.74
CA ALA A 107 -1.36 -9.21 4.18
C ALA A 107 -0.25 -10.21 4.56
N GLU A 108 -0.09 -11.27 3.75
CA GLU A 108 0.94 -12.28 4.01
C GLU A 108 2.36 -11.73 3.78
N ARG A 109 2.57 -10.85 2.80
CA ARG A 109 3.86 -10.13 2.65
C ARG A 109 4.23 -9.36 3.91
N ILE A 110 3.27 -8.64 4.50
CA ILE A 110 3.47 -7.88 5.74
C ILE A 110 3.79 -8.82 6.90
N ARG A 111 3.02 -9.92 7.04
CA ARG A 111 3.26 -10.93 8.07
C ARG A 111 4.62 -11.60 7.92
N ALA A 112 4.96 -12.04 6.71
CA ALA A 112 6.22 -12.71 6.42
C ALA A 112 7.43 -11.81 6.73
N ALA A 113 7.38 -10.55 6.32
CA ALA A 113 8.43 -9.58 6.61
C ALA A 113 8.62 -9.40 8.13
N GLY A 114 7.53 -9.25 8.89
CA GLY A 114 7.57 -9.15 10.35
C GLY A 114 8.08 -10.42 11.05
N ALA A 115 7.92 -11.58 10.43
CA ALA A 115 8.37 -12.87 10.95
C ALA A 115 9.78 -13.29 10.44
N GLY A 116 10.43 -12.48 9.62
CA GLY A 116 11.72 -12.80 9.01
C GLY A 116 11.64 -13.90 7.94
N ILE A 117 10.47 -14.12 7.34
CA ILE A 117 10.25 -15.09 6.27
C ILE A 117 10.53 -14.40 4.94
N GLY A 118 11.55 -14.85 4.21
CA GLY A 118 12.01 -14.21 2.99
C GLY A 118 11.09 -14.39 1.78
N ALA A 119 10.33 -15.47 1.72
CA ALA A 119 9.38 -15.74 0.62
C ALA A 119 8.31 -16.74 1.06
N PHE A 120 7.19 -16.74 0.34
CA PHE A 120 6.11 -17.73 0.50
C PHE A 120 5.46 -17.99 -0.86
N PHE A 121 4.82 -19.14 -1.00
CA PHE A 121 4.01 -19.47 -2.16
C PHE A 121 2.52 -19.29 -1.85
N SER A 122 1.77 -18.83 -2.85
CA SER A 122 0.35 -18.63 -2.74
C SER A 122 -0.31 -18.92 -4.09
N PRO A 123 -1.42 -19.67 -4.13
CA PRO A 123 -2.16 -19.91 -5.37
C PRO A 123 -2.93 -18.66 -5.84
N THR A 124 -3.05 -17.65 -5.00
CA THR A 124 -3.83 -16.45 -5.29
C THR A 124 -3.18 -15.63 -6.41
N GLY A 125 -3.93 -15.43 -7.49
CA GLY A 125 -3.45 -14.72 -8.68
C GLY A 125 -2.84 -15.64 -9.74
N TYR A 126 -2.69 -16.92 -9.48
CA TYR A 126 -2.22 -17.89 -10.48
C TYR A 126 -3.13 -17.86 -11.73
N GLY A 127 -2.51 -17.95 -12.92
CA GLY A 127 -3.23 -17.88 -14.19
C GLY A 127 -3.77 -16.50 -14.57
N THR A 128 -3.37 -15.46 -13.86
CA THR A 128 -3.69 -14.06 -14.17
C THR A 128 -2.41 -13.25 -14.47
N PRO A 129 -2.50 -12.08 -15.11
CA PRO A 129 -1.34 -11.20 -15.33
C PRO A 129 -0.59 -10.81 -14.04
N LEU A 130 -1.21 -10.98 -12.86
CA LEU A 130 -0.55 -10.72 -11.58
C LEU A 130 0.54 -11.75 -11.24
N ALA A 131 0.53 -12.90 -11.90
CA ALA A 131 1.54 -13.94 -11.74
C ALA A 131 2.71 -13.80 -12.73
N ASP A 132 2.60 -12.95 -13.73
CA ASP A 132 3.63 -12.79 -14.77
C ASP A 132 4.97 -12.37 -14.15
N GLY A 133 6.04 -13.06 -14.53
CA GLY A 133 7.40 -12.81 -14.03
C GLY A 133 7.65 -13.23 -12.59
N LYS A 134 6.73 -13.99 -11.98
CA LYS A 134 6.91 -14.57 -10.65
C LYS A 134 7.14 -16.07 -10.76
N ASP A 135 8.02 -16.60 -9.90
CA ASP A 135 8.21 -18.03 -9.79
C ASP A 135 6.90 -18.69 -9.36
N CYS A 136 6.49 -19.71 -10.12
CA CYS A 136 5.29 -20.49 -9.83
C CYS A 136 5.68 -21.96 -9.68
N LEU A 137 5.32 -22.55 -8.55
CA LEU A 137 5.31 -24.00 -8.39
C LEU A 137 3.90 -24.49 -8.75
N LEU A 138 3.79 -25.18 -9.89
CA LEU A 138 2.61 -25.96 -10.22
C LEU A 138 2.58 -27.20 -9.32
N TYR A 139 1.81 -27.13 -8.27
CA TYR A 139 1.47 -28.32 -7.49
C TYR A 139 0.19 -28.88 -8.08
N THR A 140 0.33 -29.93 -8.88
CA THR A 140 -0.78 -30.54 -9.62
C THR A 140 -1.39 -31.74 -8.89
N SER A 141 -0.87 -32.12 -7.74
CA SER A 141 -1.53 -33.16 -6.95
C SER A 141 -2.54 -32.50 -6.02
N ASP A 142 -3.78 -32.71 -6.32
CA ASP A 142 -4.81 -32.65 -5.32
C ASP A 142 -4.55 -33.81 -4.35
N ALA A 143 -3.95 -33.50 -3.20
CA ALA A 143 -3.66 -34.50 -2.16
C ALA A 143 -4.94 -35.12 -1.55
N ALA A 144 -6.10 -34.76 -2.08
CA ALA A 144 -7.40 -35.31 -1.71
C ALA A 144 -7.89 -36.42 -2.66
N ASP A 145 -7.17 -36.67 -3.77
CA ASP A 145 -7.56 -37.68 -4.77
C ASP A 145 -6.73 -38.98 -4.70
N ASP A 146 -5.87 -39.14 -3.67
CA ASP A 146 -5.13 -40.39 -3.38
C ASP A 146 -5.77 -41.15 -2.19
#